data_5f1372de1e85661408c97258a3bbcf17
#
_entry.id   5f1372de1e85661408c97258a3bbcf17
#
_cell.length_a   1.000
_cell.length_b   1.000
_cell.length_c   1.000
_cell.angle_alpha   90.00
_cell.angle_beta   90.00
_cell.angle_gamma   90.00
#
_symmetry.space_group_name_H-M   'P 1'
#
loop_
_entity.id
_entity.type
_entity.pdbx_description
1 polymer ?
#
loop_
_entity_poly.entity_id
_entity_poly.type
_entity_poly.pdbx_seq_one_letter_code
_entity_poly.pdbx_strand_id
1 'polypeptide(L)'
;MAEGRELARIFSREDIDAITISQGVNATEWGVIQPGAIPPAGFIDHVKACRDVIKGITVIAIGRILNFDLANHIIEDGTADFVCMGRASLADPLAPKKYLEGHKEDIQLCIGCVQGCLGNLRRGEPIQCMVNPKTNKEFLAEETEKKAEEPKRITVVGAGVSGCETAITAARKGHKVTVYEKSGKMGGQWNLAAVPPAKQDFTTLTMWQRRQLEKLGVEVHLNTEYTVQMAQEEKPDLIVIATGSREKMLPLPGLDAENVFKAQDILSGRKTLTGKNVVVIGGGSVGVETAAHVAQDFKHVSILEVRDGISLDGEYSNNYFLFKILDEFKVDVHTKAFFQNYDGETVTYKYKD
;
A
#
# COMPACT_ATOMS: atom_id res chain seq x y z
N MET A 1 10.65 23.35 -15.21
CA MET A 1 10.38 22.89 -16.60
C MET A 1 11.28 23.58 -17.65
N ALA A 2 11.44 24.92 -17.64
CA ALA A 2 12.30 25.62 -18.61
C ALA A 2 13.77 25.14 -18.58
N GLU A 3 14.37 25.06 -17.39
CA GLU A 3 15.75 24.58 -17.21
C GLU A 3 15.93 23.13 -17.70
N GLY A 4 14.99 22.23 -17.40
CA GLY A 4 15.04 20.84 -17.88
C GLY A 4 15.00 20.72 -19.39
N ARG A 5 14.20 21.57 -20.06
CA ARG A 5 14.18 21.66 -21.53
C ARG A 5 15.52 22.14 -22.10
N GLU A 6 16.13 23.14 -21.46
CA GLU A 6 17.42 23.65 -21.92
C GLU A 6 18.54 22.62 -21.75
N LEU A 7 18.59 21.95 -20.59
CA LEU A 7 19.51 20.83 -20.38
C LEU A 7 19.30 19.71 -21.40
N ALA A 8 18.05 19.32 -21.66
CA ALA A 8 17.73 18.32 -22.67
C ALA A 8 18.21 18.74 -24.08
N ARG A 9 18.10 20.03 -24.42
CA ARG A 9 18.61 20.58 -25.70
C ARG A 9 20.14 20.55 -25.77
N ILE A 10 20.83 20.84 -24.66
CA ILE A 10 22.29 20.76 -24.60
C ILE A 10 22.73 19.32 -24.80
N PHE A 11 22.18 18.38 -24.00
CA PHE A 11 22.53 16.96 -24.08
C PHE A 11 22.24 16.38 -25.49
N SER A 12 21.16 16.83 -26.15
CA SER A 12 20.83 16.32 -27.51
C SER A 12 21.84 16.73 -28.62
N ARG A 13 22.83 17.56 -28.29
CA ARG A 13 23.93 17.94 -29.19
C ARG A 13 25.21 17.18 -28.93
N GLU A 14 25.23 16.43 -27.82
CA GLU A 14 26.37 15.61 -27.46
C GLU A 14 26.26 14.22 -28.13
N ASP A 15 27.36 13.51 -28.17
CA ASP A 15 27.46 12.15 -28.73
C ASP A 15 26.95 11.13 -27.70
N ILE A 16 25.62 11.09 -27.52
CA ILE A 16 24.92 10.15 -26.65
C ILE A 16 23.81 9.43 -27.41
N ASP A 17 23.61 8.15 -27.12
CA ASP A 17 22.59 7.29 -27.75
C ASP A 17 21.20 7.46 -27.16
N ALA A 18 21.11 7.69 -25.87
CA ALA A 18 19.84 7.77 -25.16
C ALA A 18 19.88 8.69 -23.95
N ILE A 19 18.72 9.24 -23.58
CA ILE A 19 18.53 10.04 -22.37
C ILE A 19 17.32 9.56 -21.60
N THR A 20 17.49 9.32 -20.30
CA THR A 20 16.39 9.06 -19.36
C THR A 20 15.95 10.35 -18.71
N ILE A 21 14.67 10.68 -18.84
CA ILE A 21 14.08 11.87 -18.22
C ILE A 21 13.38 11.47 -16.93
N SER A 22 13.99 11.85 -15.81
CA SER A 22 13.45 11.66 -14.47
C SER A 22 13.18 13.01 -13.80
N GLN A 23 12.72 12.96 -12.57
CA GLN A 23 12.38 14.18 -11.81
C GLN A 23 12.84 14.08 -10.36
N GLY A 24 12.86 15.25 -9.71
CA GLY A 24 13.26 15.39 -8.35
C GLY A 24 14.77 15.44 -8.17
N VAL A 25 15.14 15.85 -6.99
CA VAL A 25 16.52 15.89 -6.48
C VAL A 25 16.48 15.37 -5.04
N ASN A 26 17.62 15.19 -4.40
CA ASN A 26 17.67 14.72 -3.01
C ASN A 26 16.77 15.52 -2.04
N ALA A 27 16.60 16.81 -2.25
CA ALA A 27 15.70 17.66 -1.46
C ALA A 27 14.20 17.40 -1.75
N THR A 28 13.89 16.78 -2.89
CA THR A 28 12.52 16.41 -3.32
C THR A 28 12.47 14.94 -3.69
N GLU A 29 12.96 14.10 -2.80
CA GLU A 29 13.13 12.66 -3.02
C GLU A 29 11.81 11.96 -3.39
N TRP A 30 10.67 12.43 -2.87
CA TRP A 30 9.33 12.00 -3.26
C TRP A 30 9.03 12.23 -4.77
N GLY A 31 9.75 13.14 -5.42
CA GLY A 31 9.68 13.36 -6.87
C GLY A 31 10.52 12.34 -7.64
N VAL A 32 11.66 11.90 -7.06
CA VAL A 32 12.53 10.88 -7.68
C VAL A 32 11.87 9.51 -7.62
N ILE A 33 11.41 9.10 -6.43
CA ILE A 33 10.71 7.82 -6.21
C ILE A 33 9.30 8.10 -5.71
N GLN A 34 8.39 8.24 -6.62
CA GLN A 34 7.03 8.74 -6.41
C GLN A 34 6.19 7.74 -5.58
N PRO A 35 5.63 8.17 -4.43
CA PRO A 35 4.67 7.38 -3.65
C PRO A 35 3.28 7.34 -4.28
N GLY A 36 2.35 6.63 -3.64
CA GLY A 36 0.94 6.50 -4.06
C GLY A 36 0.20 7.82 -4.21
N ALA A 37 0.59 8.85 -3.48
CA ALA A 37 0.01 10.19 -3.57
C ALA A 37 0.22 10.90 -4.92
N ILE A 38 1.23 10.49 -5.69
CA ILE A 38 1.43 10.97 -7.06
C ILE A 38 0.77 9.98 -8.01
N PRO A 39 -0.09 10.41 -8.94
CA PRO A 39 -0.75 9.51 -9.87
C PRO A 39 0.26 8.75 -10.76
N PRO A 40 -0.12 7.60 -11.35
CA PRO A 40 0.71 6.92 -12.34
C PRO A 40 1.12 7.86 -13.47
N ALA A 41 2.39 7.82 -13.87
CA ALA A 41 3.01 8.74 -14.84
C ALA A 41 2.75 10.24 -14.52
N GLY A 42 2.61 10.61 -13.21
CA GLY A 42 2.17 11.95 -12.78
C GLY A 42 3.05 13.12 -13.22
N PHE A 43 4.22 12.81 -13.78
CA PHE A 43 5.13 13.82 -14.32
C PHE A 43 5.44 13.65 -15.82
N ILE A 44 4.59 12.93 -16.54
CA ILE A 44 4.82 12.64 -17.95
C ILE A 44 4.93 13.92 -18.80
N ASP A 45 4.29 15.01 -18.37
CA ASP A 45 4.37 16.30 -19.07
C ASP A 45 5.79 16.89 -19.09
N HIS A 46 6.64 16.54 -18.09
CA HIS A 46 8.06 16.93 -18.13
C HIS A 46 8.83 16.16 -19.21
N VAL A 47 8.49 14.89 -19.40
CA VAL A 47 9.07 14.07 -20.47
C VAL A 47 8.66 14.64 -21.84
N LYS A 48 7.38 14.95 -22.03
CA LYS A 48 6.85 15.59 -23.24
C LYS A 48 7.58 16.90 -23.55
N ALA A 49 7.68 17.77 -22.54
CA ALA A 49 8.35 19.07 -22.69
C ALA A 49 9.83 18.94 -23.06
N CYS A 50 10.54 17.91 -22.58
CA CYS A 50 11.91 17.64 -22.98
C CYS A 50 11.97 17.00 -24.36
N ARG A 51 11.07 16.06 -24.68
CA ARG A 51 10.99 15.40 -25.99
C ARG A 51 10.87 16.40 -27.14
N ASP A 52 10.11 17.46 -26.97
CA ASP A 52 9.92 18.51 -27.99
C ASP A 52 11.23 19.14 -28.48
N VAL A 53 12.24 19.19 -27.59
CA VAL A 53 13.53 19.85 -27.90
C VAL A 53 14.68 18.86 -28.21
N ILE A 54 14.46 17.57 -27.92
CA ILE A 54 15.44 16.50 -28.21
C ILE A 54 15.31 16.05 -29.66
N LYS A 55 16.42 15.95 -30.36
CA LYS A 55 16.48 15.47 -31.73
C LYS A 55 17.54 14.39 -31.88
N GLY A 56 17.19 13.31 -32.56
CA GLY A 56 18.14 12.28 -33.00
C GLY A 56 18.64 11.32 -31.93
N ILE A 57 18.17 11.43 -30.67
CA ILE A 57 18.53 10.50 -29.59
C ILE A 57 17.30 9.86 -28.99
N THR A 58 17.47 8.67 -28.46
CA THR A 58 16.40 7.89 -27.79
C THR A 58 15.99 8.53 -26.47
N VAL A 59 14.68 8.67 -26.25
CA VAL A 59 14.11 9.18 -25.00
C VAL A 59 13.49 8.04 -24.20
N ILE A 60 13.88 7.92 -22.94
CA ILE A 60 13.37 6.93 -22.00
C ILE A 60 12.56 7.65 -20.93
N ALA A 61 11.27 7.31 -20.80
CA ALA A 61 10.41 7.84 -19.74
C ALA A 61 10.50 6.98 -18.47
N ILE A 62 10.59 7.65 -17.33
CA ILE A 62 10.55 7.01 -16.00
C ILE A 62 9.64 7.82 -15.07
N GLY A 63 8.98 7.17 -14.15
CA GLY A 63 8.18 7.80 -13.09
C GLY A 63 6.83 7.16 -12.90
N ARG A 64 6.74 6.18 -12.00
CA ARG A 64 5.51 5.50 -11.60
C ARG A 64 4.66 4.99 -12.77
N ILE A 65 5.32 4.45 -13.80
CA ILE A 65 4.66 3.72 -14.88
C ILE A 65 4.40 2.31 -14.33
N LEU A 66 3.12 1.97 -14.07
CA LEU A 66 2.75 0.80 -13.27
C LEU A 66 2.24 -0.37 -14.11
N ASN A 67 1.72 -0.11 -15.30
CA ASN A 67 1.16 -1.14 -16.17
C ASN A 67 1.53 -0.91 -17.62
N PHE A 68 1.36 -1.94 -18.43
CA PHE A 68 1.80 -1.94 -19.84
C PHE A 68 0.84 -1.19 -20.77
N ASP A 69 -0.44 -1.06 -20.42
CA ASP A 69 -1.38 -0.26 -21.23
C ASP A 69 -0.93 1.23 -21.16
N LEU A 70 -0.56 1.73 -19.96
CA LEU A 70 0.03 3.07 -19.79
C LEU A 70 1.39 3.20 -20.50
N ALA A 71 2.23 2.18 -20.39
CA ALA A 71 3.53 2.14 -21.05
C ALA A 71 3.40 2.24 -22.57
N ASN A 72 2.50 1.45 -23.16
CA ASN A 72 2.19 1.48 -24.60
C ASN A 72 1.67 2.86 -25.04
N HIS A 73 0.74 3.44 -24.28
CA HIS A 73 0.21 4.77 -24.59
C HIS A 73 1.30 5.83 -24.65
N ILE A 74 2.27 5.81 -23.72
CA ILE A 74 3.41 6.75 -23.69
C ILE A 74 4.29 6.60 -24.93
N ILE A 75 4.46 5.39 -25.45
CA ILE A 75 5.25 5.10 -26.65
C ILE A 75 4.46 5.46 -27.90
N GLU A 76 3.19 5.06 -27.99
CA GLU A 76 2.33 5.29 -29.14
C GLU A 76 2.06 6.77 -29.41
N ASP A 77 1.94 7.59 -28.35
CA ASP A 77 1.76 9.04 -28.50
C ASP A 77 3.08 9.80 -28.79
N GLY A 78 4.20 9.09 -28.90
CA GLY A 78 5.50 9.64 -29.21
C GLY A 78 6.18 10.40 -28.07
N THR A 79 5.66 10.31 -26.84
CA THR A 79 6.23 10.96 -25.65
C THR A 79 7.63 10.42 -25.33
N ALA A 80 7.83 9.11 -25.50
CA ALA A 80 9.12 8.46 -25.33
C ALA A 80 9.27 7.27 -26.27
N ASP A 81 10.51 6.85 -26.53
CA ASP A 81 10.81 5.67 -27.32
C ASP A 81 10.81 4.40 -26.47
N PHE A 82 11.13 4.54 -25.16
CA PHE A 82 11.11 3.47 -24.16
C PHE A 82 10.56 3.97 -22.83
N VAL A 83 10.16 3.01 -21.99
CA VAL A 83 9.72 3.26 -20.61
C VAL A 83 10.53 2.44 -19.61
N CYS A 84 10.78 2.99 -18.42
CA CYS A 84 11.43 2.30 -17.32
C CYS A 84 10.41 1.99 -16.22
N MET A 85 10.21 0.70 -15.90
CA MET A 85 9.20 0.19 -14.99
C MET A 85 9.80 -0.50 -13.75
N GLY A 86 10.79 0.13 -13.07
CA GLY A 86 11.57 -0.49 -12.00
C GLY A 86 10.73 -1.13 -10.87
N ARG A 87 9.87 -0.35 -10.20
CA ARG A 87 9.05 -0.88 -9.09
C ARG A 87 7.95 -1.83 -9.54
N ALA A 88 7.44 -1.68 -10.75
CA ALA A 88 6.52 -2.65 -11.34
C ALA A 88 7.22 -4.02 -11.50
N SER A 89 8.49 -4.03 -11.92
CA SER A 89 9.30 -5.25 -12.02
C SER A 89 9.64 -5.85 -10.65
N LEU A 90 9.79 -5.03 -9.58
CA LEU A 90 9.92 -5.55 -8.20
C LEU A 90 8.63 -6.22 -7.73
N ALA A 91 7.48 -5.65 -8.07
CA ALA A 91 6.18 -6.20 -7.71
C ALA A 91 5.88 -7.50 -8.48
N ASP A 92 6.22 -7.56 -9.75
CA ASP A 92 6.06 -8.75 -10.61
C ASP A 92 7.17 -8.83 -11.68
N PRO A 93 8.23 -9.60 -11.45
CA PRO A 93 9.31 -9.74 -12.41
C PRO A 93 8.88 -10.42 -13.73
N LEU A 94 7.76 -11.16 -13.71
CA LEU A 94 7.20 -11.81 -14.90
C LEU A 94 6.15 -10.96 -15.61
N ALA A 95 5.94 -9.72 -15.19
CA ALA A 95 4.93 -8.83 -15.77
C ALA A 95 5.07 -8.67 -17.30
N PRO A 96 6.28 -8.47 -17.88
CA PRO A 96 6.43 -8.38 -19.34
C PRO A 96 5.96 -9.65 -20.06
N LYS A 97 6.36 -10.82 -19.54
CA LYS A 97 5.96 -12.11 -20.11
C LYS A 97 4.45 -12.30 -20.05
N LYS A 98 3.84 -12.08 -18.88
CA LYS A 98 2.39 -12.19 -18.70
C LYS A 98 1.61 -11.27 -19.66
N TYR A 99 2.09 -10.04 -19.85
CA TYR A 99 1.46 -9.11 -20.77
C TYR A 99 1.51 -9.58 -22.22
N LEU A 100 2.68 -10.04 -22.70
CA LEU A 100 2.87 -10.54 -24.06
C LEU A 100 2.06 -11.82 -24.34
N GLU A 101 1.82 -12.63 -23.31
CA GLU A 101 0.98 -13.85 -23.38
C GLU A 101 -0.53 -13.56 -23.24
N GLY A 102 -0.93 -12.29 -23.10
CA GLY A 102 -2.34 -11.88 -22.94
C GLY A 102 -2.93 -12.08 -21.55
N HIS A 103 -2.09 -12.26 -20.53
CA HIS A 103 -2.48 -12.50 -19.14
C HIS A 103 -2.27 -11.25 -18.25
N LYS A 104 -2.64 -10.09 -18.76
CA LYS A 104 -2.40 -8.80 -18.07
C LYS A 104 -3.06 -8.71 -16.68
N GLU A 105 -4.18 -9.37 -16.50
CA GLU A 105 -4.90 -9.41 -15.23
C GLU A 105 -4.25 -10.29 -14.16
N ASP A 106 -3.25 -11.11 -14.53
CA ASP A 106 -2.42 -11.88 -13.60
C ASP A 106 -1.18 -11.11 -13.11
N ILE A 107 -0.96 -9.93 -13.66
CA ILE A 107 0.16 -9.06 -13.26
C ILE A 107 -0.12 -8.47 -11.88
N GLN A 108 0.82 -8.65 -10.96
CA GLN A 108 0.78 -8.04 -9.64
C GLN A 108 1.32 -6.62 -9.69
N LEU A 109 0.44 -5.63 -9.48
CA LEU A 109 0.81 -4.23 -9.64
C LEU A 109 1.55 -3.68 -8.41
N CYS A 110 2.48 -2.76 -8.65
CA CYS A 110 3.09 -1.96 -7.60
C CYS A 110 2.05 -0.97 -7.03
N ILE A 111 1.88 -0.96 -5.72
CA ILE A 111 0.92 -0.11 -5.00
C ILE A 111 1.48 1.26 -4.57
N GLY A 112 2.68 1.61 -4.98
CA GLY A 112 3.30 2.91 -4.65
C GLY A 112 3.56 3.15 -3.15
N CYS A 113 3.59 2.10 -2.31
CA CYS A 113 3.74 2.24 -0.86
C CYS A 113 5.13 2.73 -0.42
N VAL A 114 6.15 2.57 -1.25
CA VAL A 114 7.57 2.90 -1.04
C VAL A 114 8.21 2.36 0.26
N GLN A 115 7.49 1.57 1.07
CA GLN A 115 7.92 1.10 2.39
C GLN A 115 9.06 0.08 2.32
N GLY A 116 8.84 -1.05 1.65
CA GLY A 116 9.81 -2.16 1.61
C GLY A 116 10.95 -1.93 0.62
N CYS A 117 10.76 -1.13 -0.42
CA CYS A 117 11.81 -0.76 -1.36
C CYS A 117 12.61 0.46 -0.85
N LEU A 118 12.10 1.67 -1.03
CA LEU A 118 12.81 2.90 -0.66
C LEU A 118 13.01 3.03 0.85
N GLY A 119 11.99 2.71 1.65
CA GLY A 119 12.08 2.80 3.10
C GLY A 119 13.17 1.89 3.68
N ASN A 120 13.30 0.65 3.20
CA ASN A 120 14.37 -0.25 3.60
C ASN A 120 15.74 0.28 3.12
N LEU A 121 15.82 0.73 1.86
CA LEU A 121 17.05 1.29 1.31
C LEU A 121 17.58 2.46 2.15
N ARG A 122 16.71 3.36 2.61
CA ARG A 122 17.09 4.48 3.50
C ARG A 122 17.61 4.03 4.85
N ARG A 123 17.16 2.89 5.35
CA ARG A 123 17.65 2.30 6.59
C ARG A 123 18.91 1.45 6.41
N GLY A 124 19.43 1.32 5.19
CA GLY A 124 20.52 0.42 4.87
C GLY A 124 20.13 -1.06 4.95
N GLU A 125 18.83 -1.36 4.84
CA GLU A 125 18.28 -2.72 4.88
C GLU A 125 18.07 -3.27 3.48
N PRO A 126 18.07 -4.60 3.30
CA PRO A 126 17.75 -5.23 2.02
C PRO A 126 16.36 -4.85 1.54
N ILE A 127 16.24 -4.54 0.23
CA ILE A 127 14.93 -4.21 -0.36
C ILE A 127 13.97 -5.38 -0.22
N GLN A 128 12.70 -5.03 0.04
CA GLN A 128 11.56 -5.94 0.05
C GLN A 128 10.41 -5.31 -0.72
N CYS A 129 9.38 -6.08 -1.04
CA CYS A 129 8.16 -5.55 -1.63
C CYS A 129 6.95 -5.96 -0.79
N MET A 130 6.05 -5.00 -0.53
CA MET A 130 4.85 -5.25 0.27
C MET A 130 3.86 -6.17 -0.43
N VAL A 131 3.91 -6.25 -1.74
CA VAL A 131 3.01 -7.11 -2.54
C VAL A 131 3.69 -8.36 -3.09
N ASN A 132 5.03 -8.38 -3.18
CA ASN A 132 5.79 -9.54 -3.66
C ASN A 132 6.72 -10.07 -2.54
N PRO A 133 6.34 -11.12 -1.82
CA PRO A 133 7.13 -11.67 -0.73
C PRO A 133 8.45 -12.33 -1.19
N LYS A 134 8.63 -12.55 -2.50
CA LYS A 134 9.82 -13.16 -3.10
C LYS A 134 10.93 -12.16 -3.40
N THR A 135 10.64 -10.86 -3.41
CA THR A 135 11.65 -9.82 -3.68
C THR A 135 12.84 -9.97 -2.76
N ASN A 136 14.05 -10.01 -3.35
CA ASN A 136 15.33 -10.25 -2.68
C ASN A 136 15.45 -11.63 -1.99
N LYS A 137 14.63 -12.59 -2.44
CA LYS A 137 14.64 -14.00 -2.00
C LYS A 137 14.58 -14.94 -3.20
N GLU A 138 14.89 -14.46 -4.38
CA GLU A 138 14.83 -15.19 -5.65
C GLU A 138 15.77 -16.41 -5.64
N PHE A 139 16.87 -16.32 -4.87
CA PHE A 139 17.80 -17.43 -4.66
C PHE A 139 17.19 -18.62 -3.90
N LEU A 140 16.04 -18.44 -3.25
CA LEU A 140 15.27 -19.52 -2.62
C LEU A 140 14.17 -20.09 -3.54
N ALA A 141 14.10 -19.65 -4.81
CA ALA A 141 12.99 -20.01 -5.70
C ALA A 141 12.87 -21.52 -5.90
N GLU A 142 13.97 -22.24 -6.10
CA GLU A 142 13.96 -23.69 -6.27
C GLU A 142 13.31 -24.41 -5.07
N GLU A 143 13.65 -24.00 -3.86
CA GLU A 143 13.09 -24.56 -2.64
C GLU A 143 11.64 -24.14 -2.41
N THR A 144 11.34 -22.85 -2.60
CA THR A 144 10.02 -22.29 -2.30
C THR A 144 8.98 -22.65 -3.35
N GLU A 145 9.36 -22.93 -4.59
CA GLU A 145 8.47 -23.28 -5.71
C GLU A 145 8.37 -24.78 -5.98
N LYS A 146 9.24 -25.58 -5.37
CA LYS A 146 9.20 -27.06 -5.50
C LYS A 146 7.81 -27.57 -5.09
N LYS A 147 7.25 -28.45 -5.93
CA LYS A 147 6.01 -29.16 -5.59
C LYS A 147 6.22 -30.04 -4.36
N ALA A 148 5.20 -30.15 -3.53
CA ALA A 148 5.23 -31.05 -2.39
C ALA A 148 5.26 -32.50 -2.88
N GLU A 149 6.11 -33.32 -2.26
CA GLU A 149 6.16 -34.75 -2.54
C GLU A 149 4.87 -35.45 -2.09
N GLU A 150 4.32 -34.99 -0.97
CA GLU A 150 3.04 -35.46 -0.42
C GLU A 150 2.05 -34.32 -0.31
N PRO A 151 1.08 -34.20 -1.21
CA PRO A 151 0.00 -33.23 -1.12
C PRO A 151 -0.81 -33.40 0.18
N LYS A 152 -1.07 -32.28 0.87
CA LYS A 152 -1.81 -32.24 2.13
C LYS A 152 -3.12 -31.45 1.97
N ARG A 153 -4.07 -31.73 2.85
CA ARG A 153 -5.27 -30.91 3.04
C ARG A 153 -4.95 -29.83 4.05
N ILE A 154 -4.97 -28.57 3.59
CA ILE A 154 -4.60 -27.41 4.41
C ILE A 154 -5.81 -26.51 4.58
N THR A 155 -6.18 -26.22 5.82
CA THR A 155 -7.19 -25.24 6.15
C THR A 155 -6.51 -23.94 6.59
N VAL A 156 -6.88 -22.82 5.96
CA VAL A 156 -6.41 -21.48 6.32
C VAL A 156 -7.57 -20.72 6.97
N VAL A 157 -7.36 -20.27 8.20
CA VAL A 157 -8.36 -19.53 8.97
C VAL A 157 -8.06 -18.05 8.91
N GLY A 158 -8.87 -17.31 8.14
CA GLY A 158 -8.75 -15.88 7.84
C GLY A 158 -8.29 -15.62 6.42
N ALA A 159 -9.08 -14.85 5.66
CA ALA A 159 -8.79 -14.42 4.29
C ALA A 159 -8.22 -12.98 4.23
N GLY A 160 -7.46 -12.58 5.24
CA GLY A 160 -6.60 -11.40 5.16
C GLY A 160 -5.43 -11.63 4.19
N VAL A 161 -4.61 -10.61 3.93
CA VAL A 161 -3.49 -10.67 2.98
C VAL A 161 -2.55 -11.85 3.26
N SER A 162 -2.25 -12.09 4.55
CA SER A 162 -1.38 -13.19 4.99
C SER A 162 -2.00 -14.57 4.71
N GLY A 163 -3.29 -14.74 5.02
CA GLY A 163 -4.00 -15.99 4.76
C GLY A 163 -4.14 -16.28 3.27
N CYS A 164 -4.47 -15.26 2.47
CA CYS A 164 -4.54 -15.40 1.02
C CYS A 164 -3.20 -15.79 0.41
N GLU A 165 -2.09 -15.15 0.83
CA GLU A 165 -0.75 -15.48 0.33
C GLU A 165 -0.31 -16.88 0.73
N THR A 166 -0.63 -17.29 1.96
CA THR A 166 -0.41 -18.68 2.43
C THR A 166 -1.16 -19.68 1.57
N ALA A 167 -2.44 -19.41 1.30
CA ALA A 167 -3.28 -20.30 0.49
C ALA A 167 -2.78 -20.39 -0.96
N ILE A 168 -2.40 -19.26 -1.58
CA ILE A 168 -1.80 -19.21 -2.92
C ILE A 168 -0.52 -20.02 -2.97
N THR A 169 0.38 -19.82 -1.99
CA THR A 169 1.67 -20.51 -1.92
C THR A 169 1.47 -22.03 -1.74
N ALA A 170 0.60 -22.44 -0.82
CA ALA A 170 0.31 -23.83 -0.57
C ALA A 170 -0.33 -24.53 -1.79
N ALA A 171 -1.30 -23.88 -2.44
CA ALA A 171 -1.94 -24.40 -3.65
C ALA A 171 -0.95 -24.51 -4.83
N ARG A 172 -0.04 -23.53 -5.00
CA ARG A 172 1.04 -23.61 -5.98
C ARG A 172 1.98 -24.78 -5.72
N LYS A 173 2.19 -25.16 -4.47
CA LYS A 173 2.97 -26.37 -4.10
C LYS A 173 2.19 -27.68 -4.32
N GLY A 174 0.92 -27.62 -4.69
CA GLY A 174 0.10 -28.82 -5.00
C GLY A 174 -0.72 -29.33 -3.83
N HIS A 175 -0.80 -28.59 -2.71
CA HIS A 175 -1.69 -28.93 -1.61
C HIS A 175 -3.16 -28.63 -1.96
N LYS A 176 -4.09 -29.38 -1.36
CA LYS A 176 -5.52 -29.05 -1.39
C LYS A 176 -5.80 -28.04 -0.28
N VAL A 177 -6.21 -26.81 -0.66
CA VAL A 177 -6.36 -25.70 0.29
C VAL A 177 -7.80 -25.26 0.36
N THR A 178 -8.31 -25.04 1.59
CA THR A 178 -9.58 -24.41 1.88
C THR A 178 -9.36 -23.21 2.80
N VAL A 179 -9.99 -22.09 2.49
CA VAL A 179 -9.90 -20.83 3.28
C VAL A 179 -11.25 -20.53 3.91
N TYR A 180 -11.27 -20.24 5.21
CA TYR A 180 -12.45 -19.79 5.94
C TYR A 180 -12.29 -18.35 6.41
N GLU A 181 -13.26 -17.51 6.12
CA GLU A 181 -13.31 -16.10 6.51
C GLU A 181 -14.66 -15.77 7.13
N LYS A 182 -14.65 -15.27 8.37
CA LYS A 182 -15.86 -14.92 9.10
C LYS A 182 -16.63 -13.73 8.53
N SER A 183 -15.93 -12.84 7.81
CA SER A 183 -16.56 -11.68 7.17
C SER A 183 -17.01 -11.99 5.74
N GLY A 184 -17.86 -11.11 5.18
CA GLY A 184 -18.37 -11.27 3.82
C GLY A 184 -17.39 -10.90 2.71
N LYS A 185 -16.13 -10.57 3.04
CA LYS A 185 -15.12 -10.17 2.03
C LYS A 185 -13.70 -10.53 2.44
N MET A 186 -12.90 -10.85 1.42
CA MET A 186 -11.46 -11.07 1.57
C MET A 186 -10.71 -9.74 1.82
N GLY A 187 -9.46 -9.83 2.28
CA GLY A 187 -8.53 -8.72 2.43
C GLY A 187 -8.32 -8.25 3.88
N GLY A 188 -9.27 -8.56 4.80
CA GLY A 188 -9.13 -8.23 6.22
C GLY A 188 -8.83 -6.75 6.46
N GLN A 189 -7.85 -6.46 7.33
CA GLN A 189 -7.44 -5.08 7.67
C GLN A 189 -6.80 -4.32 6.49
N TRP A 190 -6.32 -5.00 5.46
CA TRP A 190 -5.80 -4.35 4.27
C TRP A 190 -6.84 -3.50 3.54
N ASN A 191 -8.11 -3.93 3.59
CA ASN A 191 -9.22 -3.13 3.05
C ASN A 191 -9.36 -1.78 3.78
N LEU A 192 -9.04 -1.73 5.08
CA LEU A 192 -9.07 -0.50 5.87
C LEU A 192 -7.86 0.38 5.55
N ALA A 193 -6.70 -0.23 5.35
CA ALA A 193 -5.49 0.48 4.94
C ALA A 193 -5.60 1.14 3.57
N ALA A 194 -6.53 0.70 2.72
CA ALA A 194 -6.82 1.27 1.40
C ALA A 194 -7.78 2.48 1.44
N VAL A 195 -8.40 2.79 2.59
CA VAL A 195 -9.42 3.85 2.72
C VAL A 195 -8.82 5.24 2.82
N PRO A 196 -7.74 5.48 3.61
CA PRO A 196 -7.14 6.81 3.72
C PRO A 196 -6.69 7.38 2.37
N PRO A 197 -6.54 8.71 2.26
CA PRO A 197 -6.10 9.37 1.04
C PRO A 197 -4.81 8.75 0.45
N ALA A 198 -4.71 8.73 -0.87
CA ALA A 198 -3.54 8.27 -1.63
C ALA A 198 -3.18 6.77 -1.49
N LYS A 199 -4.10 5.94 -0.99
CA LYS A 199 -3.90 4.49 -0.78
C LYS A 199 -4.83 3.60 -1.58
N GLN A 200 -5.58 4.12 -2.53
CA GLN A 200 -6.56 3.38 -3.34
C GLN A 200 -5.92 2.21 -4.12
N ASP A 201 -4.65 2.35 -4.54
CA ASP A 201 -3.90 1.29 -5.22
C ASP A 201 -3.71 0.02 -4.38
N PHE A 202 -3.87 0.11 -3.04
CA PHE A 202 -3.79 -1.05 -2.14
C PHE A 202 -4.85 -2.10 -2.45
N THR A 203 -6.00 -1.69 -3.01
CA THR A 203 -7.07 -2.61 -3.42
C THR A 203 -6.63 -3.61 -4.49
N THR A 204 -5.64 -3.24 -5.31
CA THR A 204 -5.15 -4.09 -6.40
C THR A 204 -4.55 -5.42 -5.90
N LEU A 205 -3.92 -5.42 -4.72
CA LEU A 205 -3.38 -6.63 -4.12
C LEU A 205 -4.49 -7.64 -3.78
N THR A 206 -5.56 -7.20 -3.13
CA THR A 206 -6.66 -8.10 -2.74
C THR A 206 -7.44 -8.61 -3.95
N MET A 207 -7.57 -7.78 -5.00
CA MET A 207 -8.15 -8.20 -6.28
C MET A 207 -7.28 -9.27 -6.96
N TRP A 208 -5.98 -9.06 -6.99
CA TRP A 208 -5.02 -10.03 -7.53
C TRP A 208 -5.02 -11.34 -6.74
N GLN A 209 -4.97 -11.28 -5.39
CA GLN A 209 -5.00 -12.48 -4.55
C GLN A 209 -6.29 -13.28 -4.75
N ARG A 210 -7.45 -12.63 -4.82
CA ARG A 210 -8.70 -13.28 -5.12
C ARG A 210 -8.64 -14.05 -6.44
N ARG A 211 -8.19 -13.39 -7.50
CA ARG A 211 -8.04 -14.00 -8.82
C ARG A 211 -7.08 -15.20 -8.79
N GLN A 212 -5.95 -15.09 -8.07
CA GLN A 212 -5.01 -16.21 -7.96
C GLN A 212 -5.63 -17.42 -7.23
N LEU A 213 -6.41 -17.19 -6.17
CA LEU A 213 -7.10 -18.26 -5.46
C LEU A 213 -8.14 -18.95 -6.35
N GLU A 214 -8.93 -18.18 -7.08
CA GLU A 214 -9.90 -18.70 -8.07
C GLU A 214 -9.18 -19.55 -9.15
N LYS A 215 -8.11 -19.04 -9.71
CA LYS A 215 -7.30 -19.71 -10.75
C LYS A 215 -6.64 -21.01 -10.27
N LEU A 216 -6.28 -21.07 -8.99
CA LEU A 216 -5.66 -22.25 -8.36
C LEU A 216 -6.70 -23.25 -7.81
N GLY A 217 -7.98 -22.95 -7.96
CA GLY A 217 -9.07 -23.82 -7.48
C GLY A 217 -9.17 -23.91 -5.95
N VAL A 218 -8.73 -22.86 -5.25
CA VAL A 218 -8.84 -22.79 -3.78
C VAL A 218 -10.27 -22.48 -3.39
N GLU A 219 -10.87 -23.31 -2.54
CA GLU A 219 -12.18 -23.08 -1.98
C GLU A 219 -12.14 -21.98 -0.92
N VAL A 220 -12.96 -20.94 -1.05
CA VAL A 220 -13.03 -19.82 -0.09
C VAL A 220 -14.44 -19.70 0.45
N HIS A 221 -14.60 -19.93 1.75
CA HIS A 221 -15.87 -19.83 2.47
C HIS A 221 -15.94 -18.49 3.23
N LEU A 222 -16.67 -17.54 2.66
CA LEU A 222 -16.96 -16.25 3.32
C LEU A 222 -18.15 -16.39 4.27
N ASN A 223 -18.32 -15.42 5.20
CA ASN A 223 -19.33 -15.44 6.24
C ASN A 223 -19.32 -16.73 7.09
N THR A 224 -18.15 -17.36 7.22
CA THR A 224 -18.00 -18.65 7.89
C THR A 224 -16.88 -18.56 8.93
N GLU A 225 -17.24 -18.58 10.21
CA GLU A 225 -16.29 -18.67 11.30
C GLU A 225 -15.86 -20.12 11.48
N TYR A 226 -14.56 -20.39 11.32
CA TYR A 226 -14.01 -21.73 11.48
C TYR A 226 -13.92 -22.10 12.97
N THR A 227 -14.54 -23.20 13.34
CA THR A 227 -14.67 -23.64 14.74
C THR A 227 -13.81 -24.88 15.02
N VAL A 228 -13.61 -25.16 16.32
CA VAL A 228 -12.95 -26.40 16.78
C VAL A 228 -13.74 -27.64 16.34
N GLN A 229 -15.07 -27.55 16.34
CA GLN A 229 -15.91 -28.66 15.87
C GLN A 229 -15.66 -28.95 14.39
N MET A 230 -15.62 -27.92 13.53
CA MET A 230 -15.30 -28.11 12.10
C MET A 230 -13.92 -28.75 11.92
N ALA A 231 -12.92 -28.33 12.69
CA ALA A 231 -11.58 -28.94 12.64
C ALA A 231 -11.58 -30.43 13.01
N GLN A 232 -12.40 -30.82 13.99
CA GLN A 232 -12.57 -32.21 14.40
C GLN A 232 -13.30 -33.08 13.36
N GLU A 233 -14.26 -32.48 12.65
CA GLU A 233 -15.04 -33.15 11.60
C GLU A 233 -14.24 -33.28 10.30
N GLU A 234 -13.61 -32.19 9.84
CA GLU A 234 -12.86 -32.12 8.58
C GLU A 234 -11.51 -32.81 8.65
N LYS A 235 -10.88 -32.79 9.83
CA LYS A 235 -9.54 -33.38 10.08
C LYS A 235 -8.50 -33.00 9.02
N PRO A 236 -8.24 -31.71 8.80
CA PRO A 236 -7.18 -31.31 7.87
C PRO A 236 -5.81 -31.76 8.37
N ASP A 237 -4.87 -31.94 7.46
CA ASP A 237 -3.48 -32.32 7.82
C ASP A 237 -2.73 -31.15 8.46
N LEU A 238 -3.13 -29.90 8.13
CA LEU A 238 -2.55 -28.67 8.69
C LEU A 238 -3.61 -27.58 8.77
N ILE A 239 -3.60 -26.85 9.88
CA ILE A 239 -4.39 -25.62 10.06
C ILE A 239 -3.44 -24.43 10.18
N VAL A 240 -3.64 -23.40 9.34
CA VAL A 240 -2.89 -22.16 9.42
C VAL A 240 -3.80 -21.06 9.99
N ILE A 241 -3.41 -20.51 11.13
CA ILE A 241 -4.13 -19.44 11.80
C ILE A 241 -3.64 -18.08 11.27
N ALA A 242 -4.48 -17.43 10.46
CA ALA A 242 -4.22 -16.13 9.83
C ALA A 242 -5.29 -15.08 10.19
N THR A 243 -5.79 -15.12 11.43
CA THR A 243 -6.94 -14.33 11.91
C THR A 243 -6.66 -12.84 12.14
N GLY A 244 -5.39 -12.42 11.97
CA GLY A 244 -4.97 -11.03 12.12
C GLY A 244 -4.92 -10.56 13.57
N SER A 245 -5.07 -9.26 13.76
CA SER A 245 -5.02 -8.61 15.07
C SER A 245 -6.29 -7.81 15.36
N ARG A 246 -6.44 -7.39 16.61
CA ARG A 246 -7.51 -6.49 17.06
C ARG A 246 -6.90 -5.24 17.67
N GLU A 247 -7.57 -4.11 17.48
CA GLU A 247 -7.20 -2.88 18.15
C GLU A 247 -7.30 -3.03 19.66
N LYS A 248 -6.27 -2.55 20.36
CA LYS A 248 -6.26 -2.47 21.80
C LYS A 248 -6.86 -1.14 22.22
N MET A 249 -8.01 -1.19 22.93
CA MET A 249 -8.53 -0.01 23.61
C MET A 249 -7.71 0.25 24.85
N LEU A 250 -7.32 1.50 25.05
CA LEU A 250 -6.65 1.91 26.29
C LEU A 250 -7.69 2.04 27.41
N PRO A 251 -7.42 1.55 28.63
CA PRO A 251 -8.31 1.70 29.76
C PRO A 251 -8.16 3.10 30.38
N LEU A 252 -8.53 4.12 29.61
CA LEU A 252 -8.46 5.51 30.04
C LEU A 252 -9.88 6.05 30.29
N PRO A 253 -10.05 6.98 31.26
CA PRO A 253 -11.35 7.50 31.67
C PRO A 253 -12.13 8.09 30.49
N GLY A 254 -13.39 7.66 30.31
CA GLY A 254 -14.31 8.17 29.30
C GLY A 254 -14.14 7.59 27.89
N LEU A 255 -13.15 6.69 27.65
CA LEU A 255 -12.99 6.06 26.32
C LEU A 255 -14.01 4.94 26.04
N ASP A 256 -14.91 4.67 26.98
CA ASP A 256 -16.06 3.77 26.84
C ASP A 256 -17.37 4.51 26.48
N ALA A 257 -17.33 5.83 26.28
CA ALA A 257 -18.50 6.63 25.91
C ALA A 257 -19.03 6.24 24.51
N GLU A 258 -20.35 6.40 24.31
CA GLU A 258 -21.04 5.99 23.07
C GLU A 258 -20.53 6.67 21.79
N ASN A 259 -19.97 7.87 21.89
CA ASN A 259 -19.41 8.64 20.80
C ASN A 259 -17.89 8.47 20.67
N VAL A 260 -17.31 7.49 21.34
CA VAL A 260 -15.91 7.07 21.17
C VAL A 260 -15.86 5.82 20.29
N PHE A 261 -15.13 5.91 19.19
CA PHE A 261 -15.06 4.86 18.18
C PHE A 261 -13.62 4.43 17.94
N LYS A 262 -13.44 3.18 17.54
CA LYS A 262 -12.16 2.70 17.03
C LYS A 262 -11.95 3.21 15.59
N ALA A 263 -10.71 3.49 15.22
CA ALA A 263 -10.35 3.87 13.85
C ALA A 263 -10.88 2.87 12.81
N GLN A 264 -10.81 1.57 13.11
CA GLN A 264 -11.35 0.52 12.23
C GLN A 264 -12.86 0.63 11.99
N ASP A 265 -13.65 1.07 12.97
CA ASP A 265 -15.10 1.22 12.82
C ASP A 265 -15.43 2.38 11.86
N ILE A 266 -14.66 3.45 11.92
CA ILE A 266 -14.80 4.60 11.02
C ILE A 266 -14.33 4.24 9.61
N LEU A 267 -13.11 3.74 9.45
CA LEU A 267 -12.54 3.37 8.16
C LEU A 267 -13.31 2.25 7.45
N SER A 268 -13.99 1.37 8.20
CA SER A 268 -14.86 0.34 7.60
C SER A 268 -16.25 0.82 7.23
N GLY A 269 -16.65 2.02 7.64
CA GLY A 269 -18.01 2.54 7.50
C GLY A 269 -19.03 1.89 8.42
N ARG A 270 -18.60 1.06 9.41
CA ARG A 270 -19.51 0.45 10.41
C ARG A 270 -20.10 1.47 11.35
N LYS A 271 -19.37 2.55 11.61
CA LYS A 271 -19.81 3.69 12.41
C LYS A 271 -19.61 4.97 11.64
N THR A 272 -20.51 5.90 11.81
CA THR A 272 -20.45 7.23 11.22
C THR A 272 -20.23 8.24 12.35
N LEU A 273 -19.27 9.11 12.17
CA LEU A 273 -19.04 10.23 13.08
C LEU A 273 -20.17 11.24 12.96
N THR A 274 -20.58 11.77 14.10
CA THR A 274 -21.57 12.85 14.23
C THR A 274 -20.96 14.00 15.02
N GLY A 275 -21.44 15.21 14.80
CA GLY A 275 -20.91 16.41 15.49
C GLY A 275 -20.05 17.28 14.57
N LYS A 276 -19.30 18.21 15.19
CA LYS A 276 -18.50 19.23 14.46
C LYS A 276 -17.00 19.04 14.67
N ASN A 277 -16.61 18.47 15.80
CA ASN A 277 -15.23 18.34 16.24
C ASN A 277 -14.90 16.86 16.38
N VAL A 278 -13.73 16.46 15.90
CA VAL A 278 -13.20 15.09 16.01
C VAL A 278 -11.85 15.16 16.68
N VAL A 279 -11.65 14.35 17.72
CA VAL A 279 -10.34 14.19 18.37
C VAL A 279 -9.85 12.77 18.12
N VAL A 280 -8.68 12.64 17.50
CA VAL A 280 -8.00 11.36 17.26
C VAL A 280 -6.97 11.17 18.37
N ILE A 281 -7.11 10.11 19.15
CA ILE A 281 -6.18 9.78 20.23
C ILE A 281 -5.15 8.77 19.72
N GLY A 282 -3.92 9.22 19.64
CA GLY A 282 -2.77 8.51 19.06
C GLY A 282 -2.39 9.00 17.68
N GLY A 283 -1.18 9.51 17.56
CA GLY A 283 -0.59 10.06 16.32
C GLY A 283 0.36 9.09 15.60
N GLY A 284 0.25 7.77 15.80
CA GLY A 284 0.90 6.77 14.95
C GLY A 284 0.31 6.77 13.53
N SER A 285 0.89 6.00 12.60
CA SER A 285 0.45 5.98 11.19
C SER A 285 -1.06 5.80 11.04
N VAL A 286 -1.70 4.88 11.77
CA VAL A 286 -3.16 4.66 11.70
C VAL A 286 -3.94 5.89 12.12
N GLY A 287 -3.53 6.55 13.24
CA GLY A 287 -4.24 7.73 13.74
C GLY A 287 -4.13 8.90 12.79
N VAL A 288 -2.93 9.17 12.28
CA VAL A 288 -2.69 10.27 11.33
C VAL A 288 -3.44 10.05 10.01
N GLU A 289 -3.44 8.82 9.49
CA GLU A 289 -4.20 8.45 8.29
C GLU A 289 -5.70 8.54 8.50
N THR A 290 -6.19 8.15 9.69
CA THR A 290 -7.61 8.32 10.05
C THR A 290 -7.97 9.79 10.16
N ALA A 291 -7.12 10.62 10.79
CA ALA A 291 -7.33 12.06 10.88
C ALA A 291 -7.40 12.71 9.48
N ALA A 292 -6.47 12.37 8.59
CA ALA A 292 -6.48 12.85 7.21
C ALA A 292 -7.74 12.41 6.42
N HIS A 293 -8.26 11.21 6.71
CA HIS A 293 -9.48 10.71 6.10
C HIS A 293 -10.71 11.51 6.59
N VAL A 294 -10.87 11.66 7.90
CA VAL A 294 -12.05 12.33 8.46
C VAL A 294 -11.99 13.85 8.27
N ALA A 295 -10.82 14.46 8.14
CA ALA A 295 -10.67 15.90 7.93
C ALA A 295 -11.30 16.40 6.62
N GLN A 296 -11.54 15.50 5.65
CA GLN A 296 -12.24 15.87 4.42
C GLN A 296 -13.72 16.21 4.65
N ASP A 297 -14.33 15.66 5.71
CA ASP A 297 -15.74 15.80 6.02
C ASP A 297 -16.00 16.68 7.26
N PHE A 298 -14.99 16.90 8.10
CA PHE A 298 -15.12 17.58 9.39
C PHE A 298 -14.31 18.87 9.47
N LYS A 299 -14.95 19.93 9.99
CA LYS A 299 -14.36 21.26 10.07
C LYS A 299 -13.21 21.39 11.07
N HIS A 300 -13.28 20.66 12.18
CA HIS A 300 -12.28 20.69 13.25
C HIS A 300 -11.85 19.26 13.59
N VAL A 301 -10.63 18.93 13.26
CA VAL A 301 -10.00 17.65 13.60
C VAL A 301 -8.72 17.93 14.37
N SER A 302 -8.54 17.25 15.49
CA SER A 302 -7.33 17.34 16.32
C SER A 302 -6.71 15.98 16.54
N ILE A 303 -5.38 15.90 16.62
CA ILE A 303 -4.63 14.70 16.97
C ILE A 303 -3.94 14.94 18.31
N LEU A 304 -4.12 14.01 19.27
CA LEU A 304 -3.35 13.97 20.53
C LEU A 304 -2.33 12.85 20.45
N GLU A 305 -1.04 13.16 20.57
CA GLU A 305 0.06 12.21 20.53
C GLU A 305 0.97 12.39 21.75
N VAL A 306 1.30 11.29 22.44
CA VAL A 306 2.16 11.31 23.64
C VAL A 306 3.65 11.51 23.30
N ARG A 307 4.06 11.09 22.12
CA ARG A 307 5.44 11.28 21.61
C ARG A 307 5.65 12.72 21.13
N ASP A 308 6.88 13.05 20.81
CA ASP A 308 7.30 14.36 20.30
C ASP A 308 7.04 14.58 18.79
N GLY A 309 6.49 13.59 18.10
CA GLY A 309 6.13 13.65 16.68
C GLY A 309 5.05 12.66 16.31
N ILE A 310 4.38 12.92 15.19
CA ILE A 310 3.34 12.05 14.61
C ILE A 310 3.91 11.20 13.48
N SER A 311 3.29 10.05 13.20
CA SER A 311 3.65 9.10 12.12
C SER A 311 5.15 8.76 12.08
N LEU A 312 5.79 8.64 13.26
CA LEU A 312 7.23 8.32 13.38
C LEU A 312 7.57 6.93 12.86
N ASP A 313 6.57 6.07 12.71
CA ASP A 313 6.63 4.73 12.11
C ASP A 313 6.32 4.72 10.60
N GLY A 314 5.95 5.88 10.04
CA GLY A 314 5.62 6.05 8.64
C GLY A 314 6.84 6.23 7.73
N GLU A 315 6.68 5.93 6.44
CA GLU A 315 7.71 6.18 5.45
C GLU A 315 7.71 7.66 5.05
N TYR A 316 8.90 8.26 4.94
CA TYR A 316 9.11 9.70 4.74
C TYR A 316 8.33 10.31 3.57
N SER A 317 8.38 9.67 2.39
CA SER A 317 7.70 10.20 1.20
C SER A 317 6.19 10.17 1.32
N ASN A 318 5.64 9.15 2.00
CA ASN A 318 4.20 9.08 2.29
C ASN A 318 3.81 10.15 3.32
N ASN A 319 4.61 10.29 4.39
CA ASN A 319 4.38 11.29 5.43
C ASN A 319 4.38 12.72 4.87
N TYR A 320 5.24 13.03 3.89
CA TYR A 320 5.26 14.34 3.25
C TYR A 320 3.89 14.73 2.67
N PHE A 321 3.24 13.82 1.94
CA PHE A 321 1.91 14.09 1.38
C PHE A 321 0.81 14.04 2.43
N LEU A 322 0.93 13.14 3.39
CA LEU A 322 -0.03 13.02 4.48
C LEU A 322 -0.06 14.29 5.33
N PHE A 323 1.10 14.84 5.67
CA PHE A 323 1.20 16.10 6.42
C PHE A 323 0.70 17.30 5.63
N LYS A 324 0.89 17.31 4.30
CA LYS A 324 0.25 18.33 3.46
C LYS A 324 -1.27 18.28 3.53
N ILE A 325 -1.87 17.09 3.57
CA ILE A 325 -3.32 16.94 3.75
C ILE A 325 -3.75 17.48 5.11
N LEU A 326 -3.02 17.15 6.19
CA LEU A 326 -3.31 17.68 7.53
C LEU A 326 -3.26 19.22 7.56
N ASP A 327 -2.26 19.80 6.91
CA ASP A 327 -2.08 21.26 6.82
C ASP A 327 -3.19 21.92 5.99
N GLU A 328 -3.54 21.34 4.83
CA GLU A 328 -4.62 21.82 3.96
C GLU A 328 -5.96 21.86 4.69
N PHE A 329 -6.28 20.82 5.44
CA PHE A 329 -7.51 20.73 6.23
C PHE A 329 -7.38 21.34 7.64
N LYS A 330 -6.22 21.93 7.96
CA LYS A 330 -5.95 22.62 9.25
C LYS A 330 -6.21 21.71 10.45
N VAL A 331 -5.70 20.48 10.38
CA VAL A 331 -5.76 19.53 11.50
C VAL A 331 -4.84 20.00 12.61
N ASP A 332 -5.38 20.18 13.83
CA ASP A 332 -4.61 20.58 14.99
C ASP A 332 -3.80 19.39 15.54
N VAL A 333 -2.47 19.52 15.59
CA VAL A 333 -1.58 18.45 16.06
C VAL A 333 -0.98 18.82 17.41
N HIS A 334 -1.30 18.06 18.43
CA HIS A 334 -0.79 18.19 19.80
C HIS A 334 0.14 17.04 20.13
N THR A 335 1.45 17.27 20.02
CA THR A 335 2.50 16.32 20.47
C THR A 335 2.83 16.51 21.93
N LYS A 336 3.46 15.51 22.58
CA LYS A 336 3.69 15.46 24.05
C LYS A 336 2.39 15.71 24.84
N ALA A 337 1.25 15.40 24.25
CA ALA A 337 -0.09 15.61 24.81
C ALA A 337 -0.64 14.30 25.35
N PHE A 338 -0.74 14.21 26.68
CA PHE A 338 -1.18 13.03 27.40
C PHE A 338 -2.66 13.16 27.69
N PHE A 339 -3.47 12.35 27.02
CA PHE A 339 -4.90 12.24 27.31
C PHE A 339 -5.13 11.93 28.78
N GLN A 340 -6.08 12.60 29.42
CA GLN A 340 -6.43 12.44 30.82
C GLN A 340 -7.85 11.89 31.00
N ASN A 341 -8.83 12.50 30.37
CA ASN A 341 -10.23 12.18 30.53
C ASN A 341 -11.06 12.66 29.34
N TYR A 342 -12.19 12.00 29.15
CA TYR A 342 -13.30 12.46 28.32
C TYR A 342 -14.60 12.36 29.14
N ASP A 343 -15.34 13.45 29.27
CA ASP A 343 -16.57 13.52 30.09
C ASP A 343 -17.85 13.34 29.28
N GLY A 344 -17.75 13.03 27.99
CA GLY A 344 -18.85 12.94 27.03
C GLY A 344 -18.96 14.15 26.09
N GLU A 345 -18.36 15.29 26.45
CA GLU A 345 -18.35 16.53 25.68
C GLU A 345 -16.94 17.06 25.45
N THR A 346 -16.09 17.02 26.48
CA THR A 346 -14.77 17.66 26.48
C THR A 346 -13.65 16.63 26.72
N VAL A 347 -12.62 16.70 25.86
CA VAL A 347 -11.37 15.95 26.05
C VAL A 347 -10.39 16.81 26.85
N THR A 348 -9.92 16.27 27.98
CA THR A 348 -8.88 16.88 28.81
C THR A 348 -7.54 16.18 28.57
N TYR A 349 -6.47 16.95 28.39
CA TYR A 349 -5.11 16.43 28.23
C TYR A 349 -4.07 17.33 28.90
N LYS A 350 -2.87 16.81 29.14
CA LYS A 350 -1.73 17.55 29.71
C LYS A 350 -0.55 17.47 28.78
N TYR A 351 0.15 18.57 28.60
CA TYR A 351 1.48 18.56 28.02
C TYR A 351 2.51 18.06 29.04
N LYS A 352 3.50 17.31 28.56
CA LYS A 352 4.69 16.98 29.34
C LYS A 352 5.79 17.93 28.91
N ASP A 353 6.38 18.60 29.88
CA ASP A 353 7.55 19.44 29.70
C ASP A 353 8.74 18.70 29.08
#